data_7b02ec62531eaafd485b95b053d71187
#
_entry.id   7b02ec62531eaafd485b95b053d71187
#
_cell.length_a   1.000
_cell.length_b   1.000
_cell.length_c   1.000
_cell.angle_alpha   90.00
_cell.angle_beta   90.00
_cell.angle_gamma   90.00
#
_symmetry.space_group_name_H-M   'P 1'
#
loop_
_entity.id
_entity.type
_entity.pdbx_description
1 polymer ?
#
loop_
_entity_poly.entity_id
_entity_poly.type
_entity_poly.pdbx_seq_one_letter_code
_entity_poly.pdbx_strand_id
1 'polypeptide(L)'
;MTPRRLLQESDELLFWVEECLVKEVRLVPGWLVARLMVVLRQAHTDLPGRLGRERRPEQVMEIIYDAQAALMDQACRSRGPAEVIPLFAKARERQLAEALTV
;
A
#
# COMPACT_ATOMS: atom_id res chain seq x y z
N MET A 1 -7.67 -2.99 14.11
CA MET A 1 -8.16 -2.77 12.72
C MET A 1 -8.04 -4.06 11.93
N THR A 2 -9.02 -4.40 11.13
CA THR A 2 -8.96 -5.61 10.28
C THR A 2 -8.03 -5.38 9.09
N PRO A 3 -7.41 -6.44 8.53
CA PRO A 3 -6.61 -6.31 7.31
C PRO A 3 -7.37 -5.66 6.15
N ARG A 4 -8.65 -5.97 6.02
CA ARG A 4 -9.52 -5.40 4.98
C ARG A 4 -9.64 -3.88 5.10
N ARG A 5 -9.81 -3.37 6.31
CA ARG A 5 -9.90 -1.93 6.55
C ARG A 5 -8.57 -1.23 6.33
N LEU A 6 -7.49 -1.89 6.70
CA LEU A 6 -6.14 -1.38 6.43
C LEU A 6 -5.86 -1.29 4.93
N LEU A 7 -6.34 -2.24 4.15
CA LEU A 7 -6.24 -2.20 2.70
C LEU A 7 -7.00 -1.00 2.12
N GLN A 8 -8.20 -0.74 2.61
CA GLN A 8 -8.98 0.43 2.19
C GLN A 8 -8.28 1.74 2.53
N GLU A 9 -7.75 1.84 3.75
CA GLU A 9 -6.96 3.00 4.19
C GLU A 9 -5.73 3.20 3.32
N SER A 10 -5.00 2.14 3.04
CA SER A 10 -3.81 2.21 2.20
C SER A 10 -4.13 2.67 0.78
N ASP A 11 -5.26 2.26 0.24
CA ASP A 11 -5.70 2.65 -1.09
C ASP A 11 -6.03 4.14 -1.17
N GLU A 12 -6.70 4.68 -0.16
CA GLU A 12 -6.95 6.12 -0.05
C GLU A 12 -5.64 6.91 0.06
N LEU A 13 -4.71 6.43 0.89
CA LEU A 13 -3.42 7.09 1.07
C LEU A 13 -2.58 7.02 -0.21
N LEU A 14 -2.67 5.92 -0.94
CA LEU A 14 -2.02 5.78 -2.24
C LEU A 14 -2.48 6.86 -3.23
N PHE A 15 -3.77 7.16 -3.23
CA PHE A 15 -4.33 8.24 -4.06
C PHE A 15 -3.63 9.58 -3.76
N TRP A 16 -3.44 9.91 -2.48
CA TRP A 16 -2.77 11.15 -2.11
C TRP A 16 -1.29 11.16 -2.47
N VAL A 17 -0.63 10.01 -2.43
CA VAL A 17 0.77 9.89 -2.88
C VAL A 17 0.86 10.06 -4.39
N GLU A 18 -0.08 9.51 -5.15
CA GLU A 18 -0.17 9.70 -6.60
C GLU A 18 -0.38 11.18 -6.95
N GLU A 19 -1.21 11.89 -6.19
CA GLU A 19 -1.39 13.33 -6.34
C GLU A 19 -0.08 14.09 -6.11
N CYS A 20 0.69 13.70 -5.12
CA CYS A 20 2.01 14.28 -4.87
C CYS A 20 2.94 14.07 -6.07
N LEU A 21 2.90 12.90 -6.68
CA LEU A 21 3.71 12.59 -7.85
C LEU A 21 3.30 13.44 -9.06
N VAL A 22 2.00 13.57 -9.31
CA VAL A 22 1.47 14.38 -10.41
C VAL A 22 1.83 15.85 -10.26
N LYS A 23 1.80 16.36 -9.03
CA LYS A 23 2.14 17.75 -8.71
C LYS A 23 3.65 17.98 -8.56
N GLU A 24 4.43 16.99 -8.82
CA GLU A 24 5.89 17.03 -8.71
C GLU A 24 6.39 17.47 -7.32
N VAL A 25 5.66 17.06 -6.28
CA VAL A 25 6.05 17.30 -4.89
C VAL A 25 7.31 16.49 -4.59
N ARG A 26 8.29 17.13 -4.00
CA ARG A 26 9.60 16.52 -3.74
C ARG A 26 9.54 15.43 -2.67
N LEU A 27 8.84 15.71 -1.58
CA LEU A 27 8.67 14.79 -0.45
C LEU A 27 7.21 14.73 -0.05
N VAL A 28 6.76 13.55 0.38
CA VAL A 28 5.42 13.34 0.88
C VAL A 28 5.21 14.17 2.15
N PRO A 29 4.08 14.91 2.29
CA PRO A 29 3.84 15.75 3.46
C PRO A 29 3.74 14.95 4.77
N GLY A 30 4.09 15.61 5.87
CA GLY A 30 4.16 14.96 7.19
C GLY A 30 2.85 14.33 7.65
N TRP A 31 1.71 14.94 7.36
CA TRP A 31 0.40 14.39 7.73
C TRP A 31 0.12 13.05 7.04
N LEU A 32 0.56 12.93 5.79
CA LEU A 32 0.40 11.70 5.01
C LEU A 32 1.34 10.62 5.52
N VAL A 33 2.58 10.98 5.84
CA VAL A 33 3.55 10.08 6.46
C VAL A 33 3.02 9.54 7.79
N ALA A 34 2.44 10.39 8.61
CA ALA A 34 1.88 9.98 9.91
C ALA A 34 0.77 8.94 9.74
N ARG A 35 -0.14 9.16 8.80
CA ARG A 35 -1.21 8.20 8.50
C ARG A 35 -0.69 6.89 7.94
N LEU A 36 0.27 6.96 7.03
CA LEU A 36 0.92 5.78 6.48
C LEU A 36 1.61 4.95 7.55
N MET A 37 2.27 5.60 8.51
CA MET A 37 2.93 4.88 9.61
C MET A 37 1.97 3.99 10.40
N VAL A 38 0.76 4.45 10.64
CA VAL A 38 -0.26 3.67 11.35
C VAL A 38 -0.58 2.38 10.58
N VAL A 39 -0.78 2.47 9.27
CA VAL A 39 -1.08 1.33 8.42
C VAL A 39 0.13 0.39 8.31
N LEU A 40 1.31 0.95 8.07
CA LEU A 40 2.52 0.16 7.84
C LEU A 40 2.95 -0.63 9.07
N ARG A 41 2.78 -0.08 10.26
CA ARG A 41 3.09 -0.78 11.51
C ARG A 41 2.27 -2.07 11.67
N GLN A 42 1.06 -2.07 11.18
CA GLN A 42 0.17 -3.23 11.26
C GLN A 42 0.38 -4.20 10.09
N ALA A 43 0.95 -3.74 8.98
CA ALA A 43 1.20 -4.58 7.82
C ALA A 43 2.48 -5.42 7.96
N HIS A 44 3.59 -4.78 8.28
CA HIS A 44 4.88 -5.45 8.41
C HIS A 44 5.87 -4.58 9.19
N THR A 45 6.73 -5.21 9.99
CA THR A 45 7.63 -4.52 10.92
C THR A 45 8.72 -3.67 10.22
N ASP A 46 9.12 -4.02 9.01
CA ASP A 46 10.19 -3.32 8.31
C ASP A 46 9.71 -2.08 7.55
N LEU A 47 8.43 -2.02 7.21
CA LEU A 47 7.87 -0.94 6.38
C LEU A 47 7.94 0.45 7.01
N PRO A 48 7.65 0.63 8.31
CA PRO A 48 7.81 1.94 8.94
C PRO A 48 9.24 2.48 8.85
N GLY A 49 10.24 1.62 9.00
CA GLY A 49 11.63 2.00 8.87
C GLY A 49 12.00 2.43 7.46
N ARG A 50 11.45 1.76 6.45
CA ARG A 50 11.64 2.14 5.03
C ARG A 50 11.05 3.52 4.77
N LEU A 51 9.83 3.78 5.24
CA LEU A 51 9.18 5.07 5.08
C LEU A 51 9.94 6.18 5.80
N GLY A 52 10.52 5.90 6.95
CA GLY A 52 11.35 6.86 7.69
C GLY A 52 12.60 7.30 6.93
N ARG A 53 13.17 6.42 6.11
CA ARG A 53 14.38 6.67 5.34
C ARG A 53 14.10 7.26 3.96
N GLU A 54 12.94 6.98 3.39
CA GLU A 54 12.65 7.35 2.00
C GLU A 54 11.23 7.92 1.89
N ARG A 55 11.13 9.22 1.64
CA ARG A 55 9.86 9.94 1.61
C ARG A 55 9.53 10.52 0.22
N ARG A 56 10.26 10.15 -0.81
CA ARG A 56 9.92 10.56 -2.18
C ARG A 56 8.65 9.82 -2.62
N PRO A 57 7.73 10.49 -3.35
CA PRO A 57 6.45 9.88 -3.73
C PRO A 57 6.59 8.51 -4.40
N GLU A 58 7.53 8.35 -5.32
CA GLU A 58 7.77 7.09 -6.04
C GLU A 58 8.13 5.95 -5.09
N GLN A 59 8.99 6.23 -4.12
CA GLN A 59 9.42 5.24 -3.13
C GLN A 59 8.32 4.92 -2.14
N VAL A 60 7.55 5.92 -1.76
CA VAL A 60 6.41 5.73 -0.86
C VAL A 60 5.34 4.88 -1.54
N MET A 61 5.11 5.05 -2.83
CA MET A 61 4.20 4.18 -3.60
C MET A 61 4.62 2.71 -3.53
N GLU A 62 5.91 2.42 -3.73
CA GLU A 62 6.44 1.06 -3.62
C GLU A 62 6.22 0.47 -2.22
N ILE A 63 6.45 1.27 -1.19
CA ILE A 63 6.22 0.86 0.20
C ILE A 63 4.74 0.52 0.42
N ILE A 64 3.83 1.33 -0.12
CA ILE A 64 2.40 1.07 0.00
C ILE A 64 2.01 -0.23 -0.73
N TYR A 65 2.54 -0.49 -1.91
CA TYR A 65 2.28 -1.74 -2.63
C TYR A 65 2.76 -2.95 -1.83
N ASP A 66 3.93 -2.87 -1.22
CA ASP A 66 4.45 -3.93 -0.36
C ASP A 66 3.56 -4.14 0.86
N ALA A 67 3.05 -3.05 1.45
CA ALA A 67 2.11 -3.12 2.56
C ALA A 67 0.80 -3.79 2.15
N GLN A 68 0.26 -3.44 0.99
CA GLN A 68 -0.96 -4.04 0.45
C GLN A 68 -0.78 -5.54 0.22
N ALA A 69 0.35 -5.96 -0.32
CA ALA A 69 0.66 -7.37 -0.51
C ALA A 69 0.69 -8.12 0.83
N ALA A 70 1.33 -7.55 1.84
CA ALA A 70 1.39 -8.14 3.17
C ALA A 70 0.00 -8.23 3.82
N LEU A 71 -0.82 -7.19 3.68
CA LEU A 71 -2.18 -7.18 4.23
C LEU A 71 -3.10 -8.17 3.53
N MET A 72 -2.96 -8.33 2.22
CA MET A 72 -3.71 -9.36 1.47
C MET A 72 -3.34 -10.76 1.93
N ASP A 73 -2.06 -11.02 2.15
CA ASP A 73 -1.57 -12.29 2.68
C ASP A 73 -2.17 -12.57 4.07
N GLN A 74 -2.18 -11.58 4.96
CA GLN A 74 -2.80 -11.70 6.28
C GLN A 74 -4.30 -11.99 6.18
N ALA A 75 -5.01 -11.32 5.29
CA ALA A 75 -6.43 -11.53 5.08
C ALA A 75 -6.73 -12.96 4.59
N CYS A 76 -5.91 -13.47 3.68
CA CYS A 76 -6.02 -14.83 3.17
C CYS A 76 -5.76 -15.87 4.25
N ARG A 77 -4.76 -15.64 5.11
CA ARG A 77 -4.42 -16.55 6.21
C ARG A 77 -5.52 -16.63 7.28
N SER A 78 -6.13 -15.48 7.60
CA SER A 78 -7.13 -15.44 8.67
C SER A 78 -8.49 -15.99 8.25
N ARG A 79 -8.80 -16.03 6.93
CA ARG A 79 -10.12 -16.43 6.43
C ARG A 79 -10.10 -17.61 5.46
N GLY A 80 -8.92 -18.06 5.05
CA GLY A 80 -8.77 -19.13 4.08
C GLY A 80 -8.91 -18.64 2.63
N PRO A 81 -8.55 -19.52 1.65
CA PRO A 81 -8.46 -19.13 0.25
C PRO A 81 -9.80 -18.82 -0.43
N ALA A 82 -10.94 -19.19 0.18
CA ALA A 82 -12.25 -18.97 -0.41
C ALA A 82 -12.74 -17.52 -0.32
N GLU A 83 -12.11 -16.68 0.51
CA GLU A 83 -12.54 -15.30 0.73
C GLU A 83 -11.50 -14.28 0.22
N VAL A 84 -11.08 -14.43 -1.02
CA VAL A 84 -10.27 -13.43 -1.69
C VAL A 84 -11.10 -12.16 -1.84
N ILE A 85 -10.56 -11.00 -1.45
CA ILE A 85 -11.22 -9.72 -1.65
C ILE A 85 -11.20 -9.40 -3.15
N PRO A 86 -12.35 -9.46 -3.88
CA PRO A 86 -12.34 -9.43 -5.35
C PRO A 86 -11.74 -8.16 -5.93
N LEU A 87 -11.92 -7.03 -5.27
CA LEU A 87 -11.43 -5.74 -5.74
C LEU A 87 -9.90 -5.72 -5.81
N PHE A 88 -9.24 -6.23 -4.78
CA PHE A 88 -7.77 -6.24 -4.71
C PHE A 88 -7.17 -7.34 -5.58
N ALA A 89 -7.86 -8.46 -5.74
CA ALA A 89 -7.46 -9.52 -6.68
C ALA A 89 -7.41 -8.98 -8.11
N LYS A 90 -8.41 -8.22 -8.54
CA LYS A 90 -8.44 -7.59 -9.86
C LYS A 90 -7.33 -6.56 -10.05
N ALA A 91 -7.05 -5.76 -9.05
CA ALA A 91 -5.96 -4.78 -9.10
C ALA A 91 -4.61 -5.48 -9.26
N ARG A 92 -4.40 -6.57 -8.53
CA ARG A 92 -3.17 -7.37 -8.63
C ARG A 92 -3.02 -8.05 -9.99
N GLU A 93 -4.09 -8.60 -10.54
CA GLU A 93 -4.10 -9.16 -11.90
C GLU A 93 -3.74 -8.11 -12.94
N ARG A 94 -4.25 -6.89 -12.81
CA ARG A 94 -3.91 -5.78 -13.69
C ARG A 94 -2.43 -5.45 -13.64
N GLN A 95 -1.86 -5.36 -12.45
CA GLN A 95 -0.43 -5.09 -12.28
C GLN A 95 0.43 -6.17 -12.91
N LEU A 96 0.06 -7.44 -12.73
CA LEU A 96 0.76 -8.56 -13.36
C LEU A 96 0.64 -8.53 -14.87
N ALA A 97 -0.54 -8.22 -15.41
CA ALA A 97 -0.77 -8.10 -16.84
C ALA A 97 0.06 -6.96 -17.43
N GLU A 98 0.13 -5.81 -16.78
CA GLU A 98 0.96 -4.68 -17.20
C GLU A 98 2.45 -5.03 -17.19
N ALA A 99 2.90 -5.75 -16.15
CA ALA A 99 4.29 -6.21 -16.06
C ALA A 99 4.65 -7.20 -17.18
N LEU A 100 3.70 -8.03 -17.61
CA LEU A 100 3.91 -9.02 -18.68
C LEU A 100 3.84 -8.42 -20.07
N THR A 101 3.20 -7.26 -20.25
CA THR A 101 3.05 -6.61 -21.57
C THR A 101 4.16 -5.63 -21.92
N VAL A 102 5.07 -5.39 -21.00
CA VAL A 102 6.23 -4.51 -21.24
C VAL A 102 7.43 -5.28 -21.86
#